data_44beb6a159a05666a8736ddda8f84823
#
_entry.id   44beb6a159a05666a8736ddda8f84823
#
_cell.length_a   1.000
_cell.length_b   1.000
_cell.length_c   1.000
_cell.angle_alpha   90.00
_cell.angle_beta   90.00
_cell.angle_gamma   90.00
#
_symmetry.space_group_name_H-M   'P 1'
#
loop_
_entity.id
_entity.type
_entity.pdbx_description
1 polymer ?
#
loop_
_entity_poly.entity_id
_entity_poly.type
_entity_poly.pdbx_seq_one_letter_code
_entity_poly.pdbx_strand_id
1 'polypeptide(L)'
;IILAEPKALIGFAGPRVIEQTIGQKLPEGFQRAEFQLEHGFVDMIVEREDLKKTLYKLLRAHRPTTGYANFDPLHSDDNYEPTELMKEREAKAKPFKVWDKVSAARQIKRLASVDYMDYIFDEFMELHGDRYFRDDPAIVGGIAYLDGQPVTVIGVHKGKDLEDCAKRNYGMPSPEGYRKALRLMKQAEKFNRPIITFVNTSGAYPGMEAEENGQGEAIARNLYEMSGIKVPILCLMIGEGGSGGALALSVGNEVWMMENATYSILSPE
;
A
#
# COMPACT_ATOMS: atom_id res chain seq x y z
N ILE A 1 13.25 -7.69 5.47
CA ILE A 1 13.63 -6.67 4.47
C ILE A 1 14.91 -7.13 3.81
N ILE A 2 14.95 -7.09 2.49
CA ILE A 2 16.08 -7.50 1.67
C ILE A 2 16.59 -6.26 0.91
N LEU A 3 17.84 -5.89 1.15
CA LEU A 3 18.49 -4.78 0.49
C LEU A 3 19.51 -5.31 -0.53
N ALA A 4 19.66 -4.62 -1.64
CA ALA A 4 20.70 -4.89 -2.64
C ALA A 4 21.43 -3.61 -3.03
N GLU A 5 22.70 -3.72 -3.39
CA GLU A 5 23.40 -2.63 -4.07
C GLU A 5 22.99 -2.62 -5.55
N PRO A 6 23.03 -1.45 -6.23
CA PRO A 6 22.77 -1.38 -7.66
C PRO A 6 23.65 -2.38 -8.44
N LYS A 7 23.05 -3.01 -9.42
CA LYS A 7 23.70 -4.01 -10.30
C LYS A 7 24.28 -5.24 -9.58
N ALA A 8 23.99 -5.45 -8.30
CA ALA A 8 24.39 -6.66 -7.60
C ALA A 8 23.85 -7.91 -8.32
N LEU A 9 24.66 -8.94 -8.45
CA LEU A 9 24.26 -10.20 -9.02
C LEU A 9 23.62 -11.08 -7.94
N ILE A 10 22.35 -11.41 -8.09
CA ILE A 10 21.58 -12.16 -7.10
C ILE A 10 20.85 -13.30 -7.83
N GLY A 11 21.19 -14.53 -7.51
CA GLY A 11 20.55 -15.69 -8.13
C GLY A 11 21.00 -16.99 -7.47
N PHE A 12 20.25 -18.05 -7.71
CA PHE A 12 20.59 -19.40 -7.22
C PHE A 12 21.71 -20.02 -8.07
N ALA A 13 21.52 -20.07 -9.39
CA ALA A 13 22.54 -20.53 -10.33
C ALA A 13 23.21 -19.33 -11.01
N GLY A 14 24.53 -19.38 -11.22
CA GLY A 14 25.21 -18.32 -11.94
C GLY A 14 24.79 -18.24 -13.42
N PRO A 15 24.84 -17.04 -14.04
CA PRO A 15 24.39 -16.82 -15.42
C PRO A 15 24.99 -17.82 -16.41
N ARG A 16 26.29 -18.08 -16.33
CA ARG A 16 26.98 -19.06 -17.19
C ARG A 16 26.42 -20.47 -17.08
N VAL A 17 26.07 -20.89 -15.86
CA VAL A 17 25.49 -22.23 -15.63
C VAL A 17 24.12 -22.31 -16.28
N ILE A 18 23.30 -21.27 -16.14
CA ILE A 18 21.97 -21.22 -16.77
C ILE A 18 22.11 -21.27 -18.28
N GLU A 19 22.92 -20.38 -18.88
CA GLU A 19 23.14 -20.32 -20.34
C GLU A 19 23.62 -21.64 -20.92
N GLN A 20 24.54 -22.29 -20.24
CA GLN A 20 25.03 -23.60 -20.66
C GLN A 20 23.97 -24.71 -20.56
N THR A 21 23.10 -24.62 -19.55
CA THR A 21 22.04 -25.61 -19.32
C THR A 21 20.91 -25.49 -20.30
N ILE A 22 20.45 -24.24 -20.55
CA ILE A 22 19.29 -23.98 -21.44
C ILE A 22 19.70 -23.77 -22.89
N GLY A 23 20.99 -23.56 -23.18
CA GLY A 23 21.52 -23.33 -24.53
C GLY A 23 21.13 -21.96 -25.14
N GLN A 24 20.76 -20.99 -24.32
CA GLN A 24 20.32 -19.65 -24.71
C GLN A 24 21.07 -18.59 -23.94
N LYS A 25 21.28 -17.42 -24.57
CA LYS A 25 21.82 -16.25 -23.89
C LYS A 25 20.74 -15.61 -23.01
N LEU A 26 21.14 -15.22 -21.81
CA LEU A 26 20.26 -14.51 -20.90
C LEU A 26 20.06 -13.07 -21.34
N PRO A 27 18.90 -12.48 -21.09
CA PRO A 27 18.65 -11.06 -21.31
C PRO A 27 19.63 -10.17 -20.52
N GLU A 28 19.91 -8.98 -21.05
CA GLU A 28 20.70 -7.99 -20.33
C GLU A 28 20.00 -7.60 -19.02
N GLY A 29 20.78 -7.48 -17.95
CA GLY A 29 20.25 -7.17 -16.62
C GLY A 29 19.67 -8.36 -15.86
N PHE A 30 19.56 -9.54 -16.47
CA PHE A 30 19.04 -10.74 -15.79
C PHE A 30 19.81 -11.05 -14.50
N GLN A 31 19.11 -11.40 -13.44
CA GLN A 31 19.63 -11.63 -12.07
C GLN A 31 20.35 -10.41 -11.44
N ARG A 32 20.21 -9.20 -11.97
CA ARG A 32 20.69 -7.99 -11.29
C ARG A 32 19.71 -7.54 -10.22
N ALA A 33 20.17 -6.65 -9.33
CA ALA A 33 19.35 -6.10 -8.26
C ALA A 33 18.05 -5.48 -8.78
N GLU A 34 18.11 -4.77 -9.90
CA GLU A 34 16.98 -4.14 -10.57
C GLU A 34 15.96 -5.18 -11.05
N PHE A 35 16.44 -6.26 -11.67
CA PHE A 35 15.62 -7.40 -12.06
C PHE A 35 14.94 -8.04 -10.84
N GLN A 36 15.68 -8.22 -9.74
CA GLN A 36 15.15 -8.81 -8.51
C GLN A 36 14.14 -7.89 -7.81
N LEU A 37 14.31 -6.57 -7.93
CA LEU A 37 13.32 -5.60 -7.43
C LEU A 37 12.02 -5.68 -8.24
N GLU A 38 12.11 -5.68 -9.57
CA GLU A 38 10.96 -5.81 -10.47
C GLU A 38 10.19 -7.11 -10.24
N HIS A 39 10.91 -8.21 -9.99
CA HIS A 39 10.31 -9.52 -9.71
C HIS A 39 9.93 -9.73 -8.24
N GLY A 40 9.98 -8.70 -7.41
CA GLY A 40 9.47 -8.73 -6.05
C GLY A 40 10.34 -9.43 -5.00
N PHE A 41 11.59 -9.80 -5.32
CA PHE A 41 12.48 -10.53 -4.42
C PHE A 41 13.37 -9.61 -3.57
N VAL A 42 13.53 -8.36 -3.93
CA VAL A 42 14.28 -7.34 -3.18
C VAL A 42 13.34 -6.21 -2.77
N ASP A 43 13.50 -5.69 -1.55
CA ASP A 43 12.68 -4.58 -1.05
C ASP A 43 13.17 -3.22 -1.53
N MET A 44 14.50 -3.04 -1.57
CA MET A 44 15.12 -1.74 -1.87
C MET A 44 16.48 -1.95 -2.53
N ILE A 45 16.80 -1.08 -3.49
CA ILE A 45 18.18 -0.91 -4.01
C ILE A 45 18.78 0.30 -3.31
N VAL A 46 19.95 0.12 -2.71
CA VAL A 46 20.61 1.13 -1.88
C VAL A 46 22.07 1.25 -2.27
N GLU A 47 22.51 2.48 -2.59
CA GLU A 47 23.92 2.76 -2.83
C GLU A 47 24.74 2.47 -1.57
N ARG A 48 25.98 2.03 -1.78
CA ARG A 48 26.87 1.64 -0.66
C ARG A 48 27.09 2.77 0.35
N GLU A 49 27.20 3.99 -0.12
CA GLU A 49 27.37 5.18 0.72
C GLU A 49 26.15 5.47 1.62
N ASP A 50 24.94 5.14 1.16
CA ASP A 50 23.68 5.31 1.90
C ASP A 50 23.30 4.11 2.78
N LEU A 51 24.01 2.98 2.64
CA LEU A 51 23.64 1.72 3.31
C LEU A 51 23.61 1.88 4.84
N LYS A 52 24.58 2.59 5.43
CA LYS A 52 24.62 2.82 6.89
C LYS A 52 23.41 3.60 7.38
N LYS A 53 23.02 4.65 6.66
CA LYS A 53 21.86 5.49 6.97
C LYS A 53 20.55 4.69 6.85
N THR A 54 20.43 3.93 5.77
CA THR A 54 19.26 3.07 5.51
C THR A 54 19.12 1.98 6.57
N LEU A 55 20.20 1.28 6.90
CA LEU A 55 20.21 0.27 7.98
C LEU A 55 19.83 0.88 9.33
N TYR A 56 20.35 2.07 9.66
CA TYR A 56 19.98 2.77 10.89
C TYR A 56 18.47 3.05 10.96
N LYS A 57 17.88 3.58 9.88
CA LYS A 57 16.43 3.85 9.80
C LYS A 57 15.62 2.58 9.97
N LEU A 58 15.96 1.52 9.23
CA LEU A 58 15.27 0.24 9.29
C LEU A 58 15.36 -0.38 10.68
N LEU A 59 16.54 -0.44 11.27
CA LEU A 59 16.72 -1.00 12.61
C LEU A 59 15.99 -0.19 13.68
N ARG A 60 15.95 1.14 13.56
CA ARG A 60 15.17 2.01 14.43
C ARG A 60 13.68 1.71 14.35
N ALA A 61 13.15 1.53 13.13
CA ALA A 61 11.76 1.20 12.88
C ALA A 61 11.33 -0.21 13.37
N HIS A 62 12.30 -1.09 13.64
CA HIS A 62 12.05 -2.45 14.14
C HIS A 62 12.36 -2.62 15.63
N ARG A 63 12.67 -1.52 16.34
CA ARG A 63 12.81 -1.60 17.80
C ARG A 63 11.48 -1.97 18.43
N PRO A 64 11.47 -2.84 19.47
CA PRO A 64 10.25 -3.10 20.20
C PRO A 64 9.71 -1.79 20.78
N THR A 65 8.50 -1.45 20.42
CA THR A 65 7.78 -0.37 21.11
C THR A 65 7.34 -0.91 22.45
N THR A 66 7.80 -0.30 23.53
CA THR A 66 7.35 -0.60 24.88
C THR A 66 5.94 -0.05 25.06
N GLY A 67 4.97 -0.83 24.63
CA GLY A 67 3.55 -0.60 24.87
C GLY A 67 2.95 0.55 24.05
N TYR A 68 1.78 0.32 23.54
CA TYR A 68 0.85 1.37 23.05
C TYR A 68 0.21 2.16 24.21
N ALA A 69 0.91 2.25 25.35
CA ALA A 69 0.34 2.74 26.61
C ALA A 69 -0.22 4.18 26.54
N ASN A 70 0.05 4.89 25.45
CA ASN A 70 -0.47 6.25 25.22
C ASN A 70 -1.12 6.43 23.85
N PHE A 71 -1.23 5.38 23.03
CA PHE A 71 -2.00 5.44 21.81
C PHE A 71 -3.41 4.91 22.13
N ASP A 72 -4.29 5.79 22.52
CA ASP A 72 -5.72 5.53 22.61
C ASP A 72 -6.39 6.11 21.35
N PRO A 73 -6.58 5.30 20.30
CA PRO A 73 -7.24 5.74 19.09
C PRO A 73 -8.73 5.99 19.30
N LEU A 74 -9.28 5.57 20.45
CA LEU A 74 -10.71 5.60 20.77
C LEU A 74 -11.11 6.78 21.67
N HIS A 75 -10.15 7.50 22.23
CA HIS A 75 -10.44 8.81 22.78
C HIS A 75 -10.32 9.88 21.68
N SER A 76 -11.01 9.66 20.55
CA SER A 76 -11.62 10.80 19.90
C SER A 76 -12.51 11.43 20.96
N ASP A 77 -12.24 12.68 21.32
CA ASP A 77 -13.17 13.47 22.11
C ASP A 77 -14.56 13.24 21.52
N ASP A 78 -15.43 12.51 22.23
CA ASP A 78 -16.85 12.41 21.88
C ASP A 78 -17.53 13.79 21.83
N ASN A 79 -16.77 14.83 22.12
CA ASN A 79 -17.08 16.24 22.08
C ASN A 79 -16.40 16.99 20.91
N TYR A 80 -16.12 16.30 19.76
CA TYR A 80 -15.67 17.03 18.58
C TYR A 80 -16.77 17.99 18.12
N GLU A 81 -16.65 19.25 18.51
CA GLU A 81 -17.46 20.32 17.95
C GLU A 81 -16.83 20.80 16.64
N PRO A 82 -17.59 20.78 15.52
CA PRO A 82 -17.12 21.31 14.24
C PRO A 82 -16.66 22.77 14.44
N THR A 83 -15.48 23.09 13.92
CA THR A 83 -14.97 24.46 13.94
C THR A 83 -15.94 25.40 13.23
N GLU A 84 -15.96 26.68 13.57
CA GLU A 84 -16.82 27.68 12.90
C GLU A 84 -16.63 27.70 11.38
N LEU A 85 -15.39 27.43 10.91
CA LEU A 85 -15.08 27.28 9.49
C LEU A 85 -15.79 26.06 8.86
N MET A 86 -15.94 24.96 9.59
CA MET A 86 -16.67 23.77 9.12
C MET A 86 -18.18 24.04 9.09
N LYS A 87 -18.73 24.69 10.13
CA LYS A 87 -20.14 25.12 10.17
C LYS A 87 -20.45 26.06 9.03
N GLU A 88 -19.55 27.01 8.72
CA GLU A 88 -19.71 27.93 7.57
C GLU A 88 -19.65 27.20 6.22
N ARG A 89 -18.78 26.19 6.09
CA ARG A 89 -18.71 25.38 4.87
C ARG A 89 -19.96 24.52 4.69
N GLU A 90 -20.46 23.89 5.75
CA GLU A 90 -21.72 23.16 5.72
C GLU A 90 -22.91 24.07 5.34
N ALA A 91 -22.99 25.24 5.95
CA ALA A 91 -24.08 26.22 5.65
C ALA A 91 -24.04 26.74 4.20
N LYS A 92 -22.85 26.77 3.58
CA LYS A 92 -22.65 27.18 2.18
C LYS A 92 -22.67 25.99 1.18
N ALA A 93 -22.64 24.77 1.68
CA ALA A 93 -22.63 23.58 0.83
C ALA A 93 -23.99 23.42 0.15
N LYS A 94 -23.99 23.45 -1.19
CA LYS A 94 -25.19 23.07 -1.95
C LYS A 94 -25.43 21.56 -1.74
N PRO A 95 -26.69 21.11 -1.63
CA PRO A 95 -26.98 19.69 -1.51
C PRO A 95 -26.43 18.96 -2.75
N PHE A 96 -25.40 18.13 -2.53
CA PHE A 96 -24.82 17.25 -3.54
C PHE A 96 -25.86 16.20 -3.94
N LYS A 97 -26.10 16.05 -5.24
CA LYS A 97 -26.78 14.86 -5.76
C LYS A 97 -25.87 13.65 -5.51
N VAL A 98 -26.46 12.47 -5.33
CA VAL A 98 -25.70 11.23 -5.07
C VAL A 98 -24.62 10.99 -6.14
N TRP A 99 -24.96 11.25 -7.41
CA TRP A 99 -24.02 11.12 -8.53
C TRP A 99 -22.85 12.12 -8.46
N ASP A 100 -23.05 13.29 -7.93
CA ASP A 100 -21.98 14.27 -7.76
C ASP A 100 -20.92 13.77 -6.74
N LYS A 101 -21.37 13.04 -5.69
CA LYS A 101 -20.46 12.40 -4.72
C LYS A 101 -19.63 11.30 -5.38
N VAL A 102 -20.24 10.42 -6.19
CA VAL A 102 -19.53 9.39 -6.95
C VAL A 102 -18.51 10.03 -7.87
N SER A 103 -18.90 11.06 -8.60
CA SER A 103 -18.00 11.80 -9.50
C SER A 103 -16.86 12.47 -8.75
N ALA A 104 -17.11 13.04 -7.56
CA ALA A 104 -16.10 13.64 -6.71
C ALA A 104 -15.10 12.60 -6.19
N ALA A 105 -15.57 11.40 -5.81
CA ALA A 105 -14.69 10.30 -5.37
C ALA A 105 -13.71 9.85 -6.47
N ARG A 106 -14.12 9.96 -7.73
CA ARG A 106 -13.37 9.49 -8.91
C ARG A 106 -12.41 10.52 -9.51
N GLN A 107 -12.45 11.77 -9.06
CA GLN A 107 -11.64 12.83 -9.67
C GLN A 107 -10.14 12.52 -9.53
N ILE A 108 -9.41 12.63 -10.64
CA ILE A 108 -7.95 12.47 -10.69
C ILE A 108 -7.21 13.50 -9.82
N LYS A 109 -7.80 14.70 -9.66
CA LYS A 109 -7.27 15.78 -8.81
C LYS A 109 -7.49 15.58 -7.31
N ARG A 110 -8.23 14.54 -6.92
CA ARG A 110 -8.37 14.19 -5.52
C ARG A 110 -7.02 13.71 -4.98
N LEU A 111 -6.70 14.08 -3.74
CA LEU A 111 -5.44 13.65 -3.12
C LEU A 111 -5.31 12.13 -3.19
N ALA A 112 -4.15 11.68 -3.65
CA ALA A 112 -3.79 10.27 -3.71
C ALA A 112 -3.26 9.77 -2.37
N SER A 113 -3.16 8.47 -2.17
CA SER A 113 -2.62 7.88 -0.95
C SER A 113 -1.22 8.41 -0.60
N VAL A 114 -0.36 8.58 -1.59
CA VAL A 114 1.00 9.11 -1.40
C VAL A 114 1.00 10.56 -0.91
N ASP A 115 0.04 11.38 -1.33
CA ASP A 115 -0.07 12.76 -0.86
C ASP A 115 -0.41 12.81 0.63
N TYR A 116 -1.30 11.90 1.10
CA TYR A 116 -1.57 11.74 2.53
C TYR A 116 -0.37 11.19 3.28
N MET A 117 0.36 10.23 2.69
CA MET A 117 1.56 9.68 3.30
C MET A 117 2.63 10.76 3.50
N ASP A 118 2.89 11.57 2.49
CA ASP A 118 3.88 12.66 2.53
C ASP A 118 3.48 13.75 3.53
N TYR A 119 2.17 13.98 3.74
CA TYR A 119 1.67 15.03 4.62
C TYR A 119 1.57 14.61 6.09
N ILE A 120 1.21 13.36 6.35
CA ILE A 120 0.88 12.86 7.70
C ILE A 120 2.11 12.26 8.39
N PHE A 121 2.99 11.59 7.63
CA PHE A 121 4.04 10.77 8.21
C PHE A 121 5.42 11.34 7.95
N ASP A 122 6.32 11.07 8.88
CA ASP A 122 7.74 11.33 8.72
C ASP A 122 8.45 10.08 8.18
N GLU A 123 9.52 10.29 7.41
CA GLU A 123 10.49 9.26 7.00
C GLU A 123 9.85 8.00 6.36
N PHE A 124 8.93 8.15 5.43
CA PHE A 124 8.37 7.01 4.72
C PHE A 124 9.46 6.23 3.96
N MET A 125 9.51 4.93 4.21
CA MET A 125 10.42 3.97 3.58
C MET A 125 9.58 2.96 2.81
N GLU A 126 9.48 3.11 1.50
CA GLU A 126 8.73 2.19 0.64
C GLU A 126 9.42 0.83 0.57
N LEU A 127 8.62 -0.24 0.59
CA LEU A 127 9.05 -1.62 0.50
C LEU A 127 8.33 -2.31 -0.66
N HIS A 128 9.07 -2.99 -1.51
CA HIS A 128 8.58 -3.56 -2.76
C HIS A 128 8.42 -5.07 -2.73
N GLY A 129 7.58 -5.57 -3.64
CA GLY A 129 7.51 -6.97 -4.03
C GLY A 129 6.65 -7.87 -3.15
N ASP A 130 6.07 -8.87 -3.80
CA ASP A 130 5.20 -9.87 -3.18
C ASP A 130 5.94 -11.12 -2.66
N ARG A 131 7.19 -11.32 -3.03
CA ARG A 131 8.04 -12.50 -2.76
C ARG A 131 7.65 -13.75 -3.54
N TYR A 132 6.76 -13.63 -4.52
CA TYR A 132 6.32 -14.78 -5.32
C TYR A 132 6.53 -14.59 -6.81
N PHE A 133 6.22 -13.39 -7.32
CA PHE A 133 6.20 -13.15 -8.76
C PHE A 133 6.75 -11.78 -9.16
N ARG A 134 6.20 -10.68 -8.62
CA ARG A 134 6.63 -9.31 -8.98
C ARG A 134 6.20 -8.27 -7.95
N ASP A 135 6.51 -7.01 -8.24
CA ASP A 135 5.91 -5.87 -7.56
C ASP A 135 4.63 -5.42 -8.29
N ASP A 136 3.77 -4.69 -7.58
CA ASP A 136 2.61 -4.00 -8.14
C ASP A 136 2.65 -2.52 -7.76
N PRO A 137 2.81 -1.61 -8.73
CA PRO A 137 2.88 -0.18 -8.48
C PRO A 137 1.52 0.43 -8.06
N ALA A 138 0.40 -0.28 -8.21
CA ALA A 138 -0.89 0.16 -7.69
C ALA A 138 -0.94 0.15 -6.16
N ILE A 139 -0.09 -0.65 -5.50
CA ILE A 139 0.06 -0.66 -4.04
C ILE A 139 1.40 -0.02 -3.66
N VAL A 140 1.32 1.09 -2.96
CA VAL A 140 2.46 1.75 -2.31
C VAL A 140 2.39 1.43 -0.82
N GLY A 141 3.46 0.89 -0.25
CA GLY A 141 3.45 0.55 1.16
C GLY A 141 4.83 0.40 1.75
N GLY A 142 4.92 0.57 3.06
CA GLY A 142 6.20 0.55 3.75
C GLY A 142 6.08 0.92 5.23
N ILE A 143 7.17 1.43 5.75
CA ILE A 143 7.28 1.86 7.15
C ILE A 143 7.46 3.37 7.19
N ALA A 144 6.71 4.01 8.07
CA ALA A 144 6.79 5.45 8.32
C ALA A 144 6.78 5.73 9.82
N TYR A 145 6.86 6.99 10.19
CA TYR A 145 6.71 7.42 11.58
C TYR A 145 5.52 8.36 11.72
N LEU A 146 4.72 8.13 12.73
CA LEU A 146 3.65 9.03 13.18
C LEU A 146 4.00 9.48 14.60
N ASP A 147 4.28 10.76 14.79
CA ASP A 147 4.71 11.33 16.08
C ASP A 147 5.88 10.54 16.73
N GLY A 148 6.84 10.14 15.91
CA GLY A 148 8.01 9.38 16.35
C GLY A 148 7.76 7.88 16.58
N GLN A 149 6.54 7.37 16.41
CA GLN A 149 6.20 5.96 16.52
C GLN A 149 6.21 5.29 15.14
N PRO A 150 6.87 4.13 14.99
CA PRO A 150 6.89 3.44 13.72
C PRO A 150 5.53 2.81 13.42
N VAL A 151 5.01 3.06 12.24
CA VAL A 151 3.75 2.52 11.71
C VAL A 151 3.99 1.86 10.36
N THR A 152 3.15 0.90 9.99
CA THR A 152 3.12 0.36 8.63
C THR A 152 2.00 1.03 7.87
N VAL A 153 2.35 1.62 6.72
CA VAL A 153 1.41 2.35 5.88
C VAL A 153 1.28 1.65 4.54
N ILE A 154 0.05 1.48 4.08
CA ILE A 154 -0.27 0.81 2.81
C ILE A 154 -1.35 1.62 2.10
N GLY A 155 -1.12 1.99 0.85
CA GLY A 155 -2.08 2.79 0.09
C GLY A 155 -2.29 2.27 -1.32
N VAL A 156 -3.53 2.35 -1.80
CA VAL A 156 -3.81 2.21 -3.22
C VAL A 156 -3.51 3.54 -3.91
N HIS A 157 -2.66 3.52 -4.90
CA HIS A 157 -2.27 4.69 -5.66
C HIS A 157 -2.79 4.60 -7.10
N LYS A 158 -3.69 5.52 -7.47
CA LYS A 158 -4.29 5.56 -8.82
C LYS A 158 -3.38 6.16 -9.89
N GLY A 159 -2.38 6.92 -9.46
CA GLY A 159 -1.55 7.75 -10.34
C GLY A 159 -1.95 9.23 -10.29
N LYS A 160 -1.06 10.10 -10.75
CA LYS A 160 -1.22 11.56 -10.75
C LYS A 160 -1.51 12.14 -12.13
N ASP A 161 -1.14 11.43 -13.18
CA ASP A 161 -1.41 11.76 -14.58
C ASP A 161 -1.78 10.50 -15.36
N LEU A 162 -2.08 10.65 -16.65
CA LEU A 162 -2.55 9.52 -17.48
C LEU A 162 -1.51 8.41 -17.63
N GLU A 163 -0.24 8.74 -17.74
CA GLU A 163 0.84 7.76 -17.88
C GLU A 163 1.04 6.98 -16.58
N ASP A 164 1.10 7.69 -15.44
CA ASP A 164 1.23 7.10 -14.12
C ASP A 164 -0.02 6.28 -13.75
N CYS A 165 -1.21 6.75 -14.12
CA CYS A 165 -2.45 5.98 -13.96
C CYS A 165 -2.40 4.64 -14.72
N ALA A 166 -1.94 4.67 -15.98
CA ALA A 166 -1.83 3.45 -16.80
C ALA A 166 -0.84 2.44 -16.18
N LYS A 167 0.33 2.91 -15.71
CA LYS A 167 1.32 2.06 -15.02
C LYS A 167 0.77 1.39 -13.77
N ARG A 168 -0.20 2.03 -13.10
CA ARG A 168 -0.82 1.56 -11.84
C ARG A 168 -2.19 0.91 -12.05
N ASN A 169 -2.50 0.48 -13.26
CA ASN A 169 -3.81 -0.06 -13.61
C ASN A 169 -4.98 0.82 -13.11
N TYR A 170 -4.81 2.15 -13.13
CA TYR A 170 -5.80 3.11 -12.60
C TYR A 170 -6.17 2.87 -11.12
N GLY A 171 -5.22 2.35 -10.33
CA GLY A 171 -5.44 2.00 -8.94
C GLY A 171 -6.25 0.72 -8.75
N MET A 172 -6.23 -0.18 -9.72
CA MET A 172 -6.78 -1.52 -9.60
C MET A 172 -5.64 -2.51 -9.31
N PRO A 173 -5.46 -2.96 -8.05
CA PRO A 173 -4.34 -3.84 -7.73
C PRO A 173 -4.47 -5.21 -8.38
N SER A 174 -3.34 -5.73 -8.81
CA SER A 174 -3.13 -7.12 -9.23
C SER A 174 -2.96 -8.04 -8.02
N PRO A 175 -2.95 -9.37 -8.17
CA PRO A 175 -2.73 -10.31 -7.07
C PRO A 175 -1.45 -10.01 -6.27
N GLU A 176 -0.40 -9.58 -6.97
CA GLU A 176 0.89 -9.22 -6.37
C GLU A 176 0.77 -8.03 -5.41
N GLY A 177 -0.08 -7.07 -5.73
CA GLY A 177 -0.36 -5.92 -4.86
C GLY A 177 -1.00 -6.35 -3.54
N TYR A 178 -1.99 -7.22 -3.60
CA TYR A 178 -2.64 -7.77 -2.39
C TYR A 178 -1.66 -8.63 -1.58
N ARG A 179 -0.85 -9.46 -2.22
CA ARG A 179 0.18 -10.27 -1.54
C ARG A 179 1.27 -9.40 -0.92
N LYS A 180 1.71 -8.32 -1.61
CA LYS A 180 2.62 -7.31 -1.04
C LYS A 180 2.00 -6.66 0.20
N ALA A 181 0.76 -6.21 0.12
CA ALA A 181 0.04 -5.62 1.25
C ALA A 181 0.00 -6.59 2.45
N LEU A 182 -0.40 -7.83 2.23
CA LEU A 182 -0.44 -8.85 3.28
C LEU A 182 0.94 -9.09 3.91
N ARG A 183 1.98 -9.18 3.09
CA ARG A 183 3.36 -9.33 3.57
C ARG A 183 3.77 -8.19 4.51
N LEU A 184 3.42 -6.95 4.15
CA LEU A 184 3.69 -5.79 4.99
C LEU A 184 2.88 -5.81 6.29
N MET A 185 1.62 -6.24 6.24
CA MET A 185 0.76 -6.41 7.42
C MET A 185 1.31 -7.48 8.37
N LYS A 186 1.76 -8.63 7.85
CA LYS A 186 2.38 -9.68 8.66
C LYS A 186 3.72 -9.23 9.25
N GLN A 187 4.49 -8.41 8.54
CA GLN A 187 5.69 -7.80 9.09
C GLN A 187 5.34 -6.80 10.21
N ALA A 188 4.28 -6.01 10.02
CA ALA A 188 3.80 -5.09 11.06
C ALA A 188 3.43 -5.84 12.34
N GLU A 189 2.65 -6.91 12.23
CA GLU A 189 2.26 -7.78 13.35
C GLU A 189 3.49 -8.34 14.07
N LYS A 190 4.46 -8.89 13.31
CA LYS A 190 5.70 -9.45 13.87
C LYS A 190 6.48 -8.44 14.72
N PHE A 191 6.49 -7.18 14.33
CA PHE A 191 7.24 -6.10 15.00
C PHE A 191 6.34 -5.17 15.83
N ASN A 192 5.10 -5.57 16.05
CA ASN A 192 4.13 -4.86 16.88
C ASN A 192 3.93 -3.39 16.45
N ARG A 193 3.81 -3.15 15.14
CA ARG A 193 3.52 -1.83 14.57
C ARG A 193 2.05 -1.72 14.18
N PRO A 194 1.36 -0.62 14.47
CA PRO A 194 0.05 -0.32 13.91
C PRO A 194 0.08 -0.30 12.38
N ILE A 195 -1.06 -0.58 11.80
CA ILE A 195 -1.24 -0.58 10.34
C ILE A 195 -2.25 0.51 9.99
N ILE A 196 -1.92 1.30 8.97
CA ILE A 196 -2.82 2.31 8.42
C ILE A 196 -2.95 2.02 6.92
N THR A 197 -4.19 1.86 6.44
CA THR A 197 -4.45 1.65 5.02
C THR A 197 -5.19 2.82 4.40
N PHE A 198 -4.78 3.25 3.20
CA PHE A 198 -5.46 4.27 2.40
C PHE A 198 -6.08 3.61 1.18
N VAL A 199 -7.40 3.57 1.14
CA VAL A 199 -8.16 2.85 0.10
C VAL A 199 -8.76 3.83 -0.90
N ASN A 200 -8.35 3.68 -2.17
CA ASN A 200 -8.88 4.43 -3.30
C ASN A 200 -8.78 3.59 -4.58
N THR A 201 -9.73 2.70 -4.78
CA THR A 201 -9.76 1.79 -5.93
C THR A 201 -11.18 1.60 -6.46
N SER A 202 -11.33 1.49 -7.76
CA SER A 202 -12.59 1.05 -8.39
C SER A 202 -12.85 -0.45 -8.22
N GLY A 203 -11.83 -1.22 -7.81
CA GLY A 203 -11.87 -2.67 -7.64
C GLY A 203 -10.51 -3.30 -7.88
N ALA A 204 -10.44 -4.61 -7.79
CA ALA A 204 -9.26 -5.37 -8.18
C ALA A 204 -9.12 -5.40 -9.72
N TYR A 205 -7.89 -5.54 -10.22
CA TYR A 205 -7.64 -5.63 -11.66
C TYR A 205 -8.31 -6.89 -12.26
N PRO A 206 -9.21 -6.74 -13.25
CA PRO A 206 -10.02 -7.84 -13.78
C PRO A 206 -9.39 -8.49 -15.02
N GLY A 207 -8.08 -8.38 -15.22
CA GLY A 207 -7.40 -8.93 -16.39
C GLY A 207 -7.22 -10.45 -16.32
N MET A 208 -7.05 -11.11 -17.47
CA MET A 208 -6.79 -12.56 -17.55
C MET A 208 -5.57 -12.95 -16.73
N GLU A 209 -4.47 -12.20 -16.85
CA GLU A 209 -3.24 -12.43 -16.08
C GLU A 209 -3.49 -12.40 -14.57
N ALA A 210 -4.39 -11.52 -14.09
CA ALA A 210 -4.74 -11.46 -12.68
C ALA A 210 -5.49 -12.72 -12.22
N GLU A 211 -6.41 -13.24 -13.04
CA GLU A 211 -7.09 -14.51 -12.75
C GLU A 211 -6.10 -15.69 -12.75
N GLU A 212 -5.22 -15.77 -13.73
CA GLU A 212 -4.18 -16.81 -13.83
C GLU A 212 -3.23 -16.78 -12.63
N ASN A 213 -2.94 -15.60 -12.08
CA ASN A 213 -2.09 -15.39 -10.91
C ASN A 213 -2.86 -15.41 -9.58
N GLY A 214 -4.14 -15.77 -9.56
CA GLY A 214 -4.93 -16.02 -8.37
C GLY A 214 -5.48 -14.77 -7.69
N GLN A 215 -6.11 -13.85 -8.45
CA GLN A 215 -6.71 -12.63 -7.92
C GLN A 215 -7.70 -12.89 -6.79
N GLY A 216 -8.61 -13.87 -6.99
CA GLY A 216 -9.60 -14.23 -5.97
C GLY A 216 -8.98 -14.79 -4.70
N GLU A 217 -7.93 -15.61 -4.82
CA GLU A 217 -7.20 -16.16 -3.67
C GLU A 217 -6.49 -15.05 -2.89
N ALA A 218 -5.80 -14.15 -3.59
CA ALA A 218 -5.06 -13.06 -2.95
C ALA A 218 -6.00 -12.13 -2.15
N ILE A 219 -7.19 -11.81 -2.70
CA ILE A 219 -8.23 -11.05 -2.00
C ILE A 219 -8.74 -11.82 -0.78
N ALA A 220 -9.16 -13.08 -0.97
CA ALA A 220 -9.71 -13.91 0.11
C ALA A 220 -8.69 -14.12 1.24
N ARG A 221 -7.42 -14.32 0.88
CA ARG A 221 -6.32 -14.45 1.84
C ARG A 221 -6.15 -13.19 2.67
N ASN A 222 -6.20 -12.00 2.05
CA ASN A 222 -6.13 -10.74 2.79
C ASN A 222 -7.27 -10.59 3.79
N LEU A 223 -8.52 -10.90 3.39
CA LEU A 223 -9.68 -10.85 4.29
C LEU A 223 -9.49 -11.76 5.51
N TYR A 224 -9.10 -13.00 5.25
CA TYR A 224 -8.88 -14.00 6.29
C TYR A 224 -7.77 -13.59 7.26
N GLU A 225 -6.60 -13.23 6.71
CA GLU A 225 -5.42 -12.90 7.52
C GLU A 225 -5.58 -11.58 8.28
N MET A 226 -6.17 -10.55 7.65
CA MET A 226 -6.41 -9.25 8.33
C MET A 226 -7.32 -9.42 9.54
N SER A 227 -8.34 -10.28 9.46
CA SER A 227 -9.23 -10.54 10.59
C SER A 227 -8.53 -11.14 11.81
N GLY A 228 -7.36 -11.76 11.61
CA GLY A 228 -6.57 -12.40 12.66
C GLY A 228 -5.38 -11.57 13.17
N ILE A 229 -5.06 -10.43 12.54
CA ILE A 229 -3.93 -9.59 12.92
C ILE A 229 -4.17 -8.96 14.31
N LYS A 230 -3.14 -9.01 15.15
CA LYS A 230 -3.23 -8.61 16.57
C LYS A 230 -2.74 -7.18 16.85
N VAL A 231 -2.28 -6.47 15.85
CA VAL A 231 -1.94 -5.04 15.97
C VAL A 231 -3.10 -4.19 15.48
N PRO A 232 -3.27 -2.95 15.97
CA PRO A 232 -4.31 -2.06 15.49
C PRO A 232 -4.23 -1.82 13.97
N ILE A 233 -5.38 -1.87 13.31
CA ILE A 233 -5.52 -1.57 11.89
C ILE A 233 -6.57 -0.46 11.74
N LEU A 234 -6.15 0.69 11.22
CA LEU A 234 -7.01 1.78 10.82
C LEU A 234 -7.11 1.81 9.29
N CYS A 235 -8.32 1.72 8.77
CA CYS A 235 -8.58 1.78 7.33
C CYS A 235 -9.24 3.12 6.96
N LEU A 236 -8.67 3.82 5.98
CA LEU A 236 -9.15 5.12 5.50
C LEU A 236 -9.64 5.01 4.05
N MET A 237 -10.95 5.16 3.85
CA MET A 237 -11.52 5.32 2.52
C MET A 237 -11.33 6.76 2.07
N ILE A 238 -10.33 7.01 1.22
CA ILE A 238 -9.97 8.37 0.80
C ILE A 238 -10.61 8.81 -0.52
N GLY A 239 -11.24 7.91 -1.24
CA GLY A 239 -11.90 8.16 -2.51
C GLY A 239 -12.90 7.07 -2.85
N GLU A 240 -12.64 6.32 -3.88
CA GLU A 240 -13.48 5.22 -4.34
C GLU A 240 -13.11 3.91 -3.64
N GLY A 241 -14.08 3.19 -3.13
CA GLY A 241 -13.93 1.85 -2.54
C GLY A 241 -14.78 0.84 -3.32
N GLY A 242 -14.16 0.11 -4.25
CA GLY A 242 -14.85 -0.84 -5.12
C GLY A 242 -14.73 -2.28 -4.62
N SER A 243 -15.87 -2.89 -4.26
CA SER A 243 -16.07 -4.33 -4.08
C SER A 243 -15.00 -5.02 -3.23
N GLY A 244 -14.68 -6.27 -3.56
CA GLY A 244 -13.67 -7.08 -2.91
C GLY A 244 -12.26 -6.51 -2.96
N GLY A 245 -11.94 -5.74 -4.00
CA GLY A 245 -10.64 -5.09 -4.13
C GLY A 245 -10.37 -4.06 -3.05
N ALA A 246 -11.37 -3.25 -2.70
CA ALA A 246 -11.28 -2.33 -1.57
C ALA A 246 -11.38 -3.09 -0.23
N LEU A 247 -12.24 -4.08 -0.14
CA LEU A 247 -12.46 -4.86 1.08
C LEU A 247 -11.18 -5.58 1.53
N ALA A 248 -10.37 -6.09 0.59
CA ALA A 248 -9.11 -6.76 0.86
C ALA A 248 -8.06 -5.89 1.58
N LEU A 249 -8.32 -4.59 1.73
CA LEU A 249 -7.45 -3.62 2.44
C LEU A 249 -8.21 -2.86 3.55
N SER A 250 -9.44 -3.25 3.86
CA SER A 250 -10.31 -2.51 4.79
C SER A 250 -10.94 -3.34 5.90
N VAL A 251 -10.42 -4.53 6.16
CA VAL A 251 -10.78 -5.33 7.35
C VAL A 251 -9.91 -4.85 8.51
N GLY A 252 -10.35 -3.80 9.18
CA GLY A 252 -9.61 -3.18 10.29
C GLY A 252 -10.43 -3.07 11.56
N ASN A 253 -9.77 -2.66 12.64
CA ASN A 253 -10.45 -2.35 13.91
C ASN A 253 -11.35 -1.13 13.74
N GLU A 254 -10.92 -0.17 12.93
CA GLU A 254 -11.69 1.00 12.56
C GLU A 254 -11.63 1.24 11.06
N VAL A 255 -12.75 1.71 10.51
CA VAL A 255 -12.86 2.10 9.10
C VAL A 255 -13.42 3.52 9.05
N TRP A 256 -12.56 4.46 8.64
CA TRP A 256 -12.94 5.85 8.47
C TRP A 256 -13.15 6.17 7.00
N MET A 257 -13.99 7.14 6.75
CA MET A 257 -14.34 7.53 5.39
C MET A 257 -14.24 9.04 5.25
N MET A 258 -13.45 9.49 4.28
CA MET A 258 -13.33 10.92 3.96
C MET A 258 -14.61 11.43 3.34
N GLU A 259 -14.86 12.74 3.47
CA GLU A 259 -15.99 13.41 2.82
C GLU A 259 -15.98 13.11 1.30
N ASN A 260 -17.16 12.79 0.77
CA ASN A 260 -17.37 12.39 -0.63
C ASN A 260 -16.58 11.14 -1.08
N ALA A 261 -16.04 10.35 -0.16
CA ALA A 261 -15.61 9.00 -0.48
C ALA A 261 -16.82 8.08 -0.63
N THR A 262 -16.66 7.01 -1.39
CA THR A 262 -17.74 6.03 -1.64
C THR A 262 -17.23 4.62 -1.42
N TYR A 263 -18.12 3.73 -0.95
CA TYR A 263 -17.88 2.29 -0.95
C TYR A 263 -19.10 1.58 -1.52
N SER A 264 -18.87 0.72 -2.50
CA SER A 264 -19.95 -0.06 -3.12
C SER A 264 -19.45 -1.42 -3.61
N ILE A 265 -20.33 -2.42 -3.55
CA ILE A 265 -20.06 -3.76 -4.07
C ILE A 265 -20.25 -3.80 -5.57
N LEU A 266 -21.30 -3.16 -6.06
CA LEU A 266 -21.59 -3.02 -7.49
C LEU A 266 -21.16 -1.64 -7.97
N SER A 267 -20.89 -1.53 -9.28
CA SER A 267 -20.66 -0.23 -9.89
C SER A 267 -21.88 0.67 -9.69
N PRO A 268 -21.68 1.96 -9.41
CA PRO A 268 -22.79 2.91 -9.24
C PRO A 268 -23.64 3.14 -10.50
N GLU A 269 -23.11 2.77 -11.67
CA GLU A 269 -23.80 2.79 -12.96
C GLU A 269 -24.82 1.66 -13.06
#